data_aa91eb3a0a60191a172292b8bbd39372
#
_entry.id   aa91eb3a0a60191a172292b8bbd39372
#
_cell.length_a   1.000
_cell.length_b   1.000
_cell.length_c   1.000
_cell.angle_alpha   90.00
_cell.angle_beta   90.00
_cell.angle_gamma   90.00
#
_symmetry.space_group_name_H-M   'P 1'
#
loop_
_entity.id
_entity.type
_entity.pdbx_description
1 polymer ?
#
loop_
_entity_poly.entity_id
_entity_poly.type
_entity_poly.pdbx_seq_one_letter_code
_entity_poly.pdbx_strand_id
1 'polypeptide(L)'
;LIDIKNAVRPKRRRKDGAASQAPESMPYLRRYTSESKRYAWLMNQVLTPIRDAIVNRNRQEIDDPDAIAEHIKEYAKELGADVVGVAEYDPQFTFTDSEVLDHTRVIAFGVAMKYDVIASVGPISQQEVLRVYHKMFDIGVRLAHYIGSMGYDATAHANGGELAHVPYAYLAGLGELGKHGSLISPELGSSFRLSAVSTNIPISIDGPKDFGIDRTCETCTVCTRFCPGEAIQPEKQNVNGVYRWHVDTAACEPYFLSLHGCKVCLMVCPYNGRSVFKEGFKTLAKDMARTKEAQGLVELFAERDPEGSENELLQSIRDRKAQLDKLERKAD
;
A
#
# COMPACT_ATOMS: atom_id res chain seq x y z
N LEU A 1 7.93 6.07 -18.91
CA LEU A 1 6.79 6.55 -18.12
C LEU A 1 5.52 5.79 -18.52
N ILE A 2 4.65 5.51 -17.56
CA ILE A 2 3.38 4.81 -17.80
C ILE A 2 2.39 5.82 -18.40
N ASP A 3 1.76 5.47 -19.53
CA ASP A 3 0.65 6.25 -20.09
C ASP A 3 -0.64 5.96 -19.34
N ILE A 4 -1.19 6.96 -18.70
CA ILE A 4 -2.40 6.87 -17.87
C ILE A 4 -3.62 7.57 -18.49
N LYS A 5 -3.50 8.14 -19.69
CA LYS A 5 -4.58 8.92 -20.32
C LYS A 5 -5.89 8.16 -20.49
N ASN A 6 -5.82 6.85 -20.62
CA ASN A 6 -6.97 5.97 -20.81
C ASN A 6 -7.36 5.21 -19.53
N ALA A 7 -6.87 5.64 -18.36
CA ALA A 7 -7.20 4.99 -17.11
C ALA A 7 -8.71 5.07 -16.84
N VAL A 8 -9.27 3.98 -16.36
CA VAL A 8 -10.69 3.89 -15.97
C VAL A 8 -10.76 3.89 -14.45
N ARG A 9 -11.74 4.58 -13.89
CA ARG A 9 -11.97 4.65 -12.43
C ARG A 9 -11.91 3.26 -11.81
N PRO A 10 -11.06 3.06 -10.79
CA PRO A 10 -10.92 1.76 -10.16
C PRO A 10 -12.19 1.41 -9.38
N LYS A 11 -12.59 0.14 -9.47
CA LYS A 11 -13.61 -0.41 -8.57
C LYS A 11 -12.94 -0.86 -7.29
N ARG A 12 -13.51 -0.50 -6.14
CA ARG A 12 -13.10 -1.16 -4.90
C ARG A 12 -13.37 -2.63 -5.04
N ARG A 13 -12.42 -3.43 -4.59
CA ARG A 13 -12.67 -4.84 -4.42
C ARG A 13 -13.72 -4.97 -3.32
N ARG A 14 -14.93 -5.39 -3.69
CA ARG A 14 -15.97 -5.66 -2.70
C ARG A 14 -15.48 -6.75 -1.77
N LYS A 15 -15.59 -6.51 -0.47
CA LYS A 15 -15.39 -7.57 0.54
C LYS A 15 -16.37 -8.72 0.37
N ASP A 16 -17.39 -8.54 -0.45
CA ASP A 16 -18.58 -9.38 -0.57
C ASP A 16 -18.39 -10.59 -1.50
N GLY A 17 -17.38 -10.61 -2.37
CA GLY A 17 -17.22 -11.69 -3.36
C GLY A 17 -16.39 -12.88 -2.90
N ALA A 18 -15.27 -12.63 -2.22
CA ALA A 18 -14.36 -13.69 -1.77
C ALA A 18 -14.20 -13.75 -0.25
N ALA A 19 -14.42 -12.63 0.46
CA ALA A 19 -14.42 -12.64 1.92
C ALA A 19 -15.68 -13.26 2.51
N SER A 20 -16.80 -13.32 1.78
CA SER A 20 -18.01 -14.06 2.20
C SER A 20 -17.84 -15.57 2.09
N GLN A 21 -16.82 -16.03 1.33
CA GLN A 21 -16.45 -17.45 1.26
C GLN A 21 -15.26 -17.83 2.15
N ALA A 22 -14.63 -16.84 2.80
CA ALA A 22 -13.68 -17.15 3.86
C ALA A 22 -14.47 -17.78 5.00
N PRO A 23 -14.16 -19.03 5.41
CA PRO A 23 -14.86 -19.67 6.50
C PRO A 23 -14.86 -18.75 7.72
N GLU A 24 -15.97 -18.67 8.45
CA GLU A 24 -16.07 -17.96 9.75
C GLU A 24 -14.97 -18.39 10.72
N SER A 25 -14.33 -19.52 10.46
CA SER A 25 -13.25 -20.15 11.21
C SER A 25 -11.84 -19.68 10.84
N MET A 26 -11.63 -18.57 10.10
CA MET A 26 -10.27 -18.07 9.91
C MET A 26 -9.79 -17.28 11.14
N PRO A 27 -9.16 -17.93 12.14
CA PRO A 27 -8.80 -17.29 13.40
C PRO A 27 -7.76 -16.19 13.22
N TYR A 28 -7.00 -16.21 12.13
CA TYR A 28 -5.92 -15.29 11.82
C TYR A 28 -6.35 -13.88 11.48
N LEU A 29 -7.36 -13.72 10.65
CA LEU A 29 -7.87 -12.41 10.22
C LEU A 29 -8.41 -11.60 11.39
N ARG A 30 -8.71 -12.25 12.50
CA ARG A 30 -9.27 -11.63 13.72
C ARG A 30 -8.23 -11.42 14.82
N ARG A 31 -7.01 -11.96 14.68
CA ARG A 31 -5.96 -11.84 15.70
C ARG A 31 -5.08 -10.59 15.45
N TYR A 32 -5.67 -9.44 15.62
CA TYR A 32 -4.89 -8.23 15.79
C TYR A 32 -4.35 -8.15 17.21
N THR A 33 -3.10 -7.72 17.35
CA THR A 33 -2.56 -7.35 18.66
C THR A 33 -3.41 -6.23 19.28
N SER A 34 -3.31 -6.02 20.58
CA SER A 34 -3.97 -4.90 21.27
C SER A 34 -3.59 -3.55 20.64
N GLU A 35 -2.31 -3.38 20.28
CA GLU A 35 -1.81 -2.18 19.60
C GLU A 35 -2.39 -2.04 18.19
N SER A 36 -2.51 -3.13 17.43
CA SER A 36 -3.17 -3.09 16.11
C SER A 36 -4.61 -2.62 16.22
N LYS A 37 -5.36 -3.12 17.20
CA LYS A 37 -6.75 -2.69 17.47
C LYS A 37 -6.81 -1.21 17.87
N ARG A 38 -5.85 -0.75 18.69
CA ARG A 38 -5.72 0.65 19.09
C ARG A 38 -5.50 1.55 17.88
N TYR A 39 -4.56 1.23 16.99
CA TYR A 39 -4.34 2.01 15.76
C TYR A 39 -5.58 2.07 14.88
N ALA A 40 -6.26 0.94 14.66
CA ALA A 40 -7.50 0.90 13.90
C ALA A 40 -8.59 1.76 14.55
N TRP A 41 -8.73 1.70 15.88
CA TRP A 41 -9.68 2.52 16.62
C TRP A 41 -9.37 4.02 16.49
N LEU A 42 -8.11 4.42 16.66
CA LEU A 42 -7.68 5.82 16.50
C LEU A 42 -7.99 6.35 15.11
N MET A 43 -7.69 5.57 14.06
CA MET A 43 -8.01 5.98 12.70
C MET A 43 -9.51 6.18 12.49
N ASN A 44 -10.34 5.22 12.94
CA ASN A 44 -11.77 5.22 12.65
C ASN A 44 -12.56 6.16 13.55
N GLN A 45 -12.23 6.24 14.85
CA GLN A 45 -13.05 6.97 15.84
C GLN A 45 -12.51 8.38 16.12
N VAL A 46 -11.22 8.63 15.88
CA VAL A 46 -10.60 9.92 16.18
C VAL A 46 -10.28 10.69 14.90
N LEU A 47 -9.56 10.10 13.96
CA LEU A 47 -9.06 10.83 12.79
C LEU A 47 -10.12 10.95 11.68
N THR A 48 -10.89 9.90 11.41
CA THR A 48 -11.92 9.94 10.34
C THR A 48 -12.95 11.07 10.52
N PRO A 49 -13.49 11.34 11.74
CA PRO A 49 -14.44 12.44 11.93
C PRO A 49 -13.88 13.85 11.70
N ILE A 50 -12.56 14.00 11.72
CA ILE A 50 -11.88 15.30 11.57
C ILE A 50 -10.96 15.37 10.35
N ARG A 51 -11.16 14.49 9.37
CA ARG A 51 -10.29 14.37 8.19
C ARG A 51 -10.42 15.56 7.23
N ASP A 52 -11.58 16.22 7.26
CA ASP A 52 -11.85 17.38 6.43
C ASP A 52 -11.41 18.65 7.15
N ALA A 53 -10.76 19.53 6.44
CA ALA A 53 -10.24 20.77 7.01
C ALA A 53 -11.35 21.70 7.51
N ILE A 54 -11.10 22.35 8.63
CA ILE A 54 -11.87 23.52 9.05
C ILE A 54 -11.29 24.71 8.27
N VAL A 55 -12.07 25.23 7.33
CA VAL A 55 -11.61 26.27 6.41
C VAL A 55 -11.73 27.66 7.07
N ASN A 56 -10.63 28.39 7.12
CA ASN A 56 -10.61 29.77 7.56
C ASN A 56 -11.38 30.67 6.58
N ARG A 57 -12.23 31.55 7.08
CA ARG A 57 -13.00 32.51 6.24
C ARG A 57 -12.10 33.51 5.52
N ASN A 58 -10.96 33.86 6.12
CA ASN A 58 -9.96 34.73 5.51
C ASN A 58 -9.00 33.87 4.69
N ARG A 59 -9.21 33.86 3.37
CA ARG A 59 -8.33 33.14 2.44
C ARG A 59 -7.05 33.93 2.25
N GLN A 60 -5.92 33.26 2.45
CA GLN A 60 -4.60 33.79 2.16
C GLN A 60 -4.39 33.82 0.64
N GLU A 61 -3.94 34.91 0.09
CA GLU A 61 -3.52 35.00 -1.31
C GLU A 61 -2.20 34.24 -1.51
N ILE A 62 -2.10 33.47 -2.60
CA ILE A 62 -0.92 32.70 -2.96
C ILE A 62 -0.27 33.36 -4.19
N ASP A 63 0.72 34.19 -3.91
CA ASP A 63 1.47 34.91 -4.95
C ASP A 63 2.54 34.04 -5.61
N ASP A 64 3.09 33.07 -4.88
CA ASP A 64 4.13 32.14 -5.32
C ASP A 64 3.71 30.68 -5.05
N PRO A 65 3.09 30.01 -6.05
CA PRO A 65 2.68 28.62 -5.96
C PRO A 65 3.82 27.63 -5.70
N ASP A 66 5.04 27.93 -6.19
CA ASP A 66 6.22 27.09 -6.01
C ASP A 66 6.72 27.15 -4.56
N ALA A 67 6.85 28.34 -4.00
CA ALA A 67 7.28 28.54 -2.62
C ALA A 67 6.31 27.89 -1.63
N ILE A 68 5.00 28.02 -1.86
CA ILE A 68 3.99 27.39 -0.99
C ILE A 68 4.00 25.86 -1.15
N ALA A 69 4.19 25.34 -2.36
CA ALA A 69 4.32 23.90 -2.56
C ALA A 69 5.50 23.32 -1.77
N GLU A 70 6.67 23.96 -1.85
CA GLU A 70 7.84 23.53 -1.07
C GLU A 70 7.60 23.64 0.44
N HIS A 71 7.02 24.73 0.90
CA HIS A 71 6.69 24.92 2.31
C HIS A 71 5.73 23.82 2.84
N ILE A 72 4.71 23.46 2.07
CA ILE A 72 3.77 22.38 2.41
C ILE A 72 4.49 21.02 2.46
N LYS A 73 5.40 20.77 1.52
CA LYS A 73 6.21 19.54 1.51
C LYS A 73 7.12 19.46 2.73
N GLU A 74 7.78 20.56 3.09
CA GLU A 74 8.62 20.64 4.29
C GLU A 74 7.80 20.41 5.55
N TYR A 75 6.67 21.07 5.68
CA TYR A 75 5.77 20.85 6.81
C TYR A 75 5.29 19.40 6.92
N ALA A 76 4.93 18.75 5.79
CA ALA A 76 4.59 17.34 5.81
C ALA A 76 5.77 16.45 6.28
N LYS A 77 7.01 16.79 5.91
CA LYS A 77 8.22 16.10 6.40
C LYS A 77 8.45 16.34 7.88
N GLU A 78 8.25 17.55 8.37
CA GLU A 78 8.31 17.86 9.82
C GLU A 78 7.28 17.06 10.63
N LEU A 79 6.09 16.83 10.07
CA LEU A 79 5.08 15.94 10.64
C LEU A 79 5.48 14.46 10.60
N GLY A 80 6.51 14.13 9.82
CA GLY A 80 7.12 12.80 9.76
C GLY A 80 6.80 11.99 8.51
N ALA A 81 6.44 12.64 7.40
CA ALA A 81 6.48 12.02 6.09
C ALA A 81 7.94 11.87 5.62
N ASP A 82 8.27 10.75 4.96
CA ASP A 82 9.63 10.51 4.47
C ASP A 82 9.80 11.01 3.03
N VAL A 83 8.76 10.91 2.21
CA VAL A 83 8.71 11.44 0.85
C VAL A 83 7.39 12.15 0.62
N VAL A 84 7.42 13.27 -0.11
CA VAL A 84 6.24 14.11 -0.39
C VAL A 84 6.34 14.67 -1.80
N GLY A 85 5.21 14.77 -2.49
CA GLY A 85 5.11 15.42 -3.78
C GLY A 85 3.67 15.81 -4.09
N VAL A 86 3.49 16.66 -5.09
CA VAL A 86 2.21 17.21 -5.49
C VAL A 86 1.85 16.74 -6.90
N ALA A 87 0.63 16.25 -7.06
CA ALA A 87 0.03 15.89 -8.33
C ALA A 87 -1.24 16.72 -8.60
N GLU A 88 -1.66 16.77 -9.85
CA GLU A 88 -2.99 17.25 -10.21
C GLU A 88 -4.06 16.25 -9.72
N TYR A 89 -5.19 16.75 -9.23
CA TYR A 89 -6.33 15.90 -8.89
C TYR A 89 -7.02 15.43 -10.18
N ASP A 90 -7.14 14.12 -10.32
CA ASP A 90 -7.81 13.50 -11.46
C ASP A 90 -8.94 12.57 -10.96
N PRO A 91 -10.21 12.88 -11.28
CA PRO A 91 -11.35 12.06 -10.88
C PRO A 91 -11.26 10.59 -11.28
N GLN A 92 -10.50 10.25 -12.33
CA GLN A 92 -10.33 8.87 -12.78
C GLN A 92 -9.61 7.97 -11.76
N PHE A 93 -8.94 8.54 -10.76
CA PHE A 93 -8.30 7.78 -9.67
C PHE A 93 -9.14 7.76 -8.38
N THR A 94 -10.37 8.27 -8.42
CA THR A 94 -11.36 8.10 -7.36
C THR A 94 -12.09 6.78 -7.56
N PHE A 95 -12.29 5.99 -6.50
CA PHE A 95 -13.04 4.74 -6.59
C PHE A 95 -14.49 4.98 -7.05
N THR A 96 -15.06 4.03 -7.82
CA THR A 96 -16.38 4.19 -8.43
C THR A 96 -17.53 4.29 -7.42
N ASP A 97 -17.33 3.82 -6.22
CA ASP A 97 -18.26 3.87 -5.08
C ASP A 97 -18.03 5.06 -4.16
N SER A 98 -17.20 6.00 -4.58
CA SER A 98 -16.86 7.21 -3.81
C SER A 98 -17.24 8.46 -4.55
N GLU A 99 -17.52 9.51 -3.79
CA GLU A 99 -17.76 10.85 -4.31
C GLU A 99 -16.48 11.44 -4.91
N VAL A 100 -16.62 12.15 -6.02
CA VAL A 100 -15.56 12.94 -6.62
C VAL A 100 -15.57 14.31 -5.95
N LEU A 101 -14.46 14.72 -5.37
CA LEU A 101 -14.32 16.02 -4.71
C LEU A 101 -14.03 17.11 -5.72
N ASP A 102 -14.45 18.33 -5.39
CA ASP A 102 -14.12 19.55 -6.16
C ASP A 102 -12.75 20.08 -5.72
N HIS A 103 -11.71 19.25 -5.93
CA HIS A 103 -10.32 19.58 -5.63
C HIS A 103 -9.48 19.61 -6.91
N THR A 104 -8.36 20.32 -6.87
CA THR A 104 -7.48 20.50 -8.03
C THR A 104 -6.08 19.92 -7.82
N ARG A 105 -5.70 19.65 -6.58
CA ARG A 105 -4.37 19.16 -6.20
C ARG A 105 -4.47 17.97 -5.26
N VAL A 106 -3.47 17.11 -5.34
CA VAL A 106 -3.26 16.01 -4.39
C VAL A 106 -1.82 16.05 -3.91
N ILE A 107 -1.65 16.23 -2.61
CA ILE A 107 -0.36 16.10 -1.94
C ILE A 107 -0.22 14.63 -1.54
N ALA A 108 0.55 13.89 -2.31
CA ALA A 108 0.85 12.49 -2.05
C ALA A 108 2.11 12.38 -1.20
N PHE A 109 2.10 11.50 -0.22
CA PHE A 109 3.26 11.29 0.64
C PHE A 109 3.39 9.84 1.09
N GLY A 110 4.61 9.48 1.47
CA GLY A 110 4.95 8.14 1.94
C GLY A 110 5.64 8.15 3.29
N VAL A 111 5.40 7.09 4.07
CA VAL A 111 6.06 6.82 5.34
C VAL A 111 6.66 5.42 5.32
N ALA A 112 7.95 5.32 5.65
CA ALA A 112 8.68 4.08 5.71
C ALA A 112 8.17 3.17 6.82
N MET A 113 8.09 1.87 6.53
CA MET A 113 7.91 0.82 7.53
C MET A 113 9.27 0.36 8.04
N LYS A 114 9.33 -0.04 9.31
CA LYS A 114 10.53 -0.67 9.86
C LYS A 114 10.77 -2.01 9.18
N TYR A 115 11.78 -2.05 8.30
CA TYR A 115 12.03 -3.22 7.46
C TYR A 115 12.21 -4.50 8.28
N ASP A 116 12.97 -4.44 9.37
CA ASP A 116 13.24 -5.62 10.21
C ASP A 116 11.97 -6.17 10.89
N VAL A 117 10.95 -5.34 11.06
CA VAL A 117 9.65 -5.74 11.60
C VAL A 117 8.75 -6.32 10.51
N ILE A 118 8.68 -5.65 9.34
CA ILE A 118 7.84 -6.15 8.25
C ILE A 118 8.45 -7.33 7.50
N ALA A 119 9.77 -7.56 7.63
CA ALA A 119 10.46 -8.75 7.10
C ALA A 119 10.08 -10.01 7.89
N SER A 120 8.81 -10.13 8.22
CA SER A 120 8.17 -11.26 8.87
C SER A 120 6.72 -11.38 8.40
N VAL A 121 6.07 -12.46 8.74
CA VAL A 121 4.62 -12.64 8.58
C VAL A 121 4.01 -12.88 9.96
N GLY A 122 2.82 -12.37 10.21
CA GLY A 122 2.20 -12.53 11.51
C GLY A 122 1.68 -11.22 12.12
N PRO A 123 1.15 -11.29 13.34
CA PRO A 123 0.50 -10.15 14.00
C PRO A 123 1.42 -8.95 14.22
N ILE A 124 2.68 -9.16 14.55
CA ILE A 124 3.66 -8.07 14.79
C ILE A 124 4.00 -7.33 13.48
N SER A 125 4.18 -8.08 12.39
CA SER A 125 4.38 -7.48 11.07
C SER A 125 3.14 -6.67 10.63
N GLN A 126 1.95 -7.17 10.90
CA GLN A 126 0.71 -6.45 10.65
C GLN A 126 0.53 -5.22 11.55
N GLN A 127 0.97 -5.31 12.80
CA GLN A 127 0.97 -4.17 13.73
C GLN A 127 1.81 -3.00 13.18
N GLU A 128 2.98 -3.26 12.61
CA GLU A 128 3.80 -2.21 11.99
C GLU A 128 3.08 -1.55 10.81
N VAL A 129 2.38 -2.32 9.99
CA VAL A 129 1.55 -1.76 8.89
C VAL A 129 0.49 -0.82 9.44
N LEU A 130 -0.24 -1.23 10.49
CA LEU A 130 -1.29 -0.39 11.08
C LEU A 130 -0.73 0.83 11.80
N ARG A 131 0.44 0.70 12.44
CA ARG A 131 1.17 1.84 13.02
C ARG A 131 1.47 2.90 11.95
N VAL A 132 1.96 2.47 10.80
CA VAL A 132 2.29 3.38 9.70
C VAL A 132 1.02 3.97 9.07
N TYR A 133 -0.05 3.19 8.89
CA TYR A 133 -1.34 3.73 8.43
C TYR A 133 -1.89 4.79 9.37
N HIS A 134 -1.84 4.56 10.68
CA HIS A 134 -2.25 5.55 11.66
C HIS A 134 -1.38 6.81 11.57
N LYS A 135 -0.04 6.66 11.55
CA LYS A 135 0.90 7.78 11.42
C LYS A 135 0.61 8.61 10.16
N MET A 136 0.42 7.96 9.02
CA MET A 136 0.12 8.67 7.77
C MET A 136 -1.19 9.43 7.82
N PHE A 137 -2.24 8.82 8.41
CA PHE A 137 -3.53 9.47 8.48
C PHE A 137 -3.49 10.67 9.45
N ASP A 138 -2.76 10.58 10.57
CA ASP A 138 -2.52 11.72 11.48
C ASP A 138 -1.78 12.87 10.77
N ILE A 139 -0.71 12.54 10.01
CA ILE A 139 -0.01 13.53 9.17
C ILE A 139 -0.99 14.19 8.18
N GLY A 140 -1.78 13.38 7.48
CA GLY A 140 -2.75 13.87 6.49
C GLY A 140 -3.79 14.81 7.10
N VAL A 141 -4.35 14.46 8.26
CA VAL A 141 -5.32 15.29 8.98
C VAL A 141 -4.70 16.61 9.40
N ARG A 142 -3.52 16.60 10.00
CA ARG A 142 -2.80 17.83 10.39
C ARG A 142 -2.48 18.71 9.19
N LEU A 143 -2.04 18.12 8.10
CA LEU A 143 -1.75 18.82 6.85
C LEU A 143 -3.00 19.44 6.24
N ALA A 144 -4.13 18.72 6.22
CA ALA A 144 -5.41 19.24 5.75
C ALA A 144 -5.84 20.45 6.59
N HIS A 145 -5.79 20.37 7.92
CA HIS A 145 -6.13 21.50 8.80
C HIS A 145 -5.17 22.67 8.67
N TYR A 146 -3.88 22.41 8.43
CA TYR A 146 -2.93 23.47 8.12
C TYR A 146 -3.32 24.23 6.85
N ILE A 147 -3.66 23.51 5.77
CA ILE A 147 -4.15 24.11 4.53
C ILE A 147 -5.47 24.85 4.76
N GLY A 148 -6.37 24.27 5.58
CA GLY A 148 -7.62 24.90 5.99
C GLY A 148 -7.40 26.22 6.73
N SER A 149 -6.35 26.33 7.55
CA SER A 149 -6.00 27.60 8.23
C SER A 149 -5.60 28.71 7.27
N MET A 150 -5.11 28.36 6.07
CA MET A 150 -4.85 29.30 4.97
C MET A 150 -6.11 29.66 4.15
N GLY A 151 -7.27 29.09 4.49
CA GLY A 151 -8.55 29.37 3.82
C GLY A 151 -8.84 28.51 2.59
N TYR A 152 -8.20 27.36 2.46
CA TYR A 152 -8.44 26.43 1.36
C TYR A 152 -9.01 25.11 1.87
N ASP A 153 -9.95 24.57 1.10
CA ASP A 153 -10.51 23.26 1.39
C ASP A 153 -9.48 22.16 1.22
N ALA A 154 -9.51 21.18 2.11
CA ALA A 154 -8.59 20.05 2.07
C ALA A 154 -9.17 18.84 2.82
N THR A 155 -8.97 17.65 2.28
CA THR A 155 -9.42 16.39 2.84
C THR A 155 -8.28 15.39 2.92
N ALA A 156 -8.08 14.80 4.09
CA ALA A 156 -7.10 13.72 4.29
C ALA A 156 -7.71 12.36 3.90
N HIS A 157 -6.95 11.57 3.13
CA HIS A 157 -7.38 10.26 2.65
C HIS A 157 -6.63 9.13 3.36
N ALA A 158 -7.36 8.35 4.16
CA ALA A 158 -6.84 7.15 4.77
C ALA A 158 -6.54 6.06 3.73
N ASN A 159 -5.73 5.08 4.10
CA ASN A 159 -5.57 3.88 3.27
C ASN A 159 -6.93 3.16 3.09
N GLY A 160 -7.31 2.92 1.84
CA GLY A 160 -8.64 2.40 1.50
C GLY A 160 -9.76 3.46 1.54
N GLY A 161 -9.41 4.74 1.63
CA GLY A 161 -10.30 5.88 1.43
C GLY A 161 -10.76 6.04 -0.02
N GLU A 162 -11.16 7.23 -0.42
CA GLU A 162 -11.81 7.50 -1.71
C GLU A 162 -10.86 7.41 -2.90
N LEU A 163 -9.56 7.68 -2.68
CA LEU A 163 -8.55 7.80 -3.73
C LEU A 163 -7.65 6.58 -3.83
N ALA A 164 -7.27 6.23 -5.06
CA ALA A 164 -6.20 5.29 -5.34
C ALA A 164 -4.84 6.01 -5.18
N HIS A 165 -4.11 5.79 -4.08
CA HIS A 165 -2.90 6.55 -3.75
C HIS A 165 -1.72 6.28 -4.70
N VAL A 166 -1.59 5.07 -5.27
CA VAL A 166 -0.45 4.70 -6.12
C VAL A 166 -0.34 5.57 -7.39
N PRO A 167 -1.42 5.82 -8.16
CA PRO A 167 -1.35 6.74 -9.29
C PRO A 167 -0.90 8.15 -8.90
N TYR A 168 -1.44 8.70 -7.82
CA TYR A 168 -1.05 10.04 -7.36
C TYR A 168 0.41 10.11 -6.92
N ALA A 169 0.89 9.11 -6.21
CA ALA A 169 2.30 9.03 -5.80
C ALA A 169 3.25 8.91 -7.01
N TYR A 170 2.83 8.19 -8.06
CA TYR A 170 3.55 8.15 -9.34
C TYR A 170 3.56 9.52 -10.02
N LEU A 171 2.40 10.15 -10.14
CA LEU A 171 2.26 11.47 -10.77
C LEU A 171 2.97 12.58 -9.97
N ALA A 172 3.09 12.43 -8.67
CA ALA A 172 3.84 13.33 -7.80
C ALA A 172 5.36 13.04 -7.79
N GLY A 173 5.85 12.11 -8.63
CA GLY A 173 7.26 11.81 -8.77
C GLY A 173 7.91 11.09 -7.58
N LEU A 174 7.13 10.39 -6.75
CA LEU A 174 7.64 9.68 -5.57
C LEU A 174 8.29 8.32 -5.90
N GLY A 175 8.11 7.82 -7.10
CA GLY A 175 8.65 6.54 -7.54
C GLY A 175 7.96 6.00 -8.79
N GLU A 176 8.25 4.75 -9.13
CA GLU A 176 7.65 4.04 -10.25
C GLU A 176 6.94 2.76 -9.81
N LEU A 177 5.97 2.32 -10.61
CA LEU A 177 5.24 1.08 -10.32
C LEU A 177 6.14 -0.14 -10.52
N GLY A 178 6.39 -0.88 -9.46
CA GLY A 178 7.13 -2.13 -9.52
C GLY A 178 6.30 -3.30 -10.05
N LYS A 179 6.98 -4.36 -10.53
CA LYS A 179 6.34 -5.60 -11.00
C LYS A 179 5.40 -6.22 -9.96
N HIS A 180 5.67 -6.05 -8.67
CA HIS A 180 4.83 -6.51 -7.56
C HIS A 180 3.57 -5.66 -7.31
N GLY A 181 3.25 -4.71 -8.19
CA GLY A 181 2.03 -3.91 -8.14
C GLY A 181 2.01 -2.79 -7.10
N SER A 182 3.09 -2.56 -6.37
CA SER A 182 3.27 -1.40 -5.47
C SER A 182 4.27 -0.41 -6.04
N LEU A 183 4.22 0.82 -5.55
CA LEU A 183 5.23 1.82 -5.89
C LEU A 183 6.59 1.44 -5.29
N ILE A 184 7.66 1.71 -6.02
CA ILE A 184 9.04 1.64 -5.55
C ILE A 184 9.59 3.06 -5.56
N SER A 185 9.99 3.54 -4.40
CA SER A 185 10.69 4.82 -4.27
C SER A 185 12.19 4.59 -4.40
N PRO A 186 12.93 5.48 -5.08
CA PRO A 186 14.40 5.41 -5.11
C PRO A 186 15.02 5.54 -3.72
N GLU A 187 14.36 6.25 -2.80
CA GLU A 187 14.84 6.51 -1.44
C GLU A 187 14.42 5.41 -0.46
N LEU A 188 13.17 4.92 -0.55
CA LEU A 188 12.57 4.02 0.43
C LEU A 188 12.47 2.57 -0.04
N GLY A 189 12.81 2.29 -1.30
CA GLY A 189 12.53 0.99 -1.90
C GLY A 189 11.04 0.71 -2.00
N SER A 190 10.60 -0.50 -1.65
CA SER A 190 9.19 -0.91 -1.63
C SER A 190 8.59 -1.02 -0.22
N SER A 191 9.37 -0.65 0.82
CA SER A 191 9.00 -0.84 2.24
C SER A 191 8.40 0.41 2.85
N PHE A 192 7.39 0.98 2.23
CA PHE A 192 6.67 2.16 2.72
C PHE A 192 5.17 2.06 2.42
N ARG A 193 4.41 2.99 2.98
CA ARG A 193 2.98 3.13 2.71
C ARG A 193 2.68 4.54 2.22
N LEU A 194 1.58 4.67 1.48
CA LEU A 194 1.14 5.90 0.84
C LEU A 194 -0.14 6.43 1.47
N SER A 195 -0.24 7.75 1.56
CA SER A 195 -1.44 8.50 1.90
C SER A 195 -1.48 9.77 1.06
N ALA A 196 -2.58 10.49 1.12
CA ALA A 196 -2.76 11.71 0.37
C ALA A 196 -3.66 12.73 1.10
N VAL A 197 -3.47 13.99 0.77
CA VAL A 197 -4.41 15.07 1.05
C VAL A 197 -4.82 15.69 -0.27
N SER A 198 -6.11 15.72 -0.59
CA SER A 198 -6.61 16.48 -1.73
C SER A 198 -7.05 17.87 -1.30
N THR A 199 -6.91 18.87 -2.17
CA THR A 199 -7.16 20.28 -1.84
C THR A 199 -7.39 21.11 -3.10
N ASN A 200 -7.93 22.31 -2.93
CA ASN A 200 -8.02 23.31 -3.96
C ASN A 200 -7.04 24.50 -3.80
N ILE A 201 -6.04 24.35 -2.91
CA ILE A 201 -4.97 25.35 -2.80
C ILE A 201 -4.16 25.40 -4.12
N PRO A 202 -3.93 26.59 -4.70
CA PRO A 202 -3.24 26.72 -5.99
C PRO A 202 -1.73 26.63 -5.85
N ILE A 203 -1.22 25.40 -5.67
CA ILE A 203 0.20 25.09 -5.59
C ILE A 203 0.71 24.37 -6.84
N SER A 204 2.00 24.45 -7.08
CA SER A 204 2.67 23.80 -8.21
C SER A 204 2.70 22.28 -8.07
N ILE A 205 2.69 21.59 -9.22
CA ILE A 205 2.78 20.13 -9.31
C ILE A 205 4.20 19.70 -9.66
N ASP A 206 4.62 18.50 -9.17
CA ASP A 206 5.98 17.99 -9.42
C ASP A 206 6.10 17.21 -10.73
N GLY A 207 5.09 16.45 -11.09
CA GLY A 207 5.09 15.56 -12.25
C GLY A 207 5.84 14.23 -12.04
N PRO A 208 5.55 13.24 -12.90
CA PRO A 208 6.17 11.92 -12.82
C PRO A 208 7.64 11.96 -13.23
N LYS A 209 8.47 11.12 -12.60
CA LYS A 209 9.91 11.02 -12.84
C LYS A 209 10.28 9.60 -13.29
N ASP A 210 11.27 9.50 -14.19
CA ASP A 210 11.85 8.22 -14.63
C ASP A 210 13.09 7.91 -13.77
N PHE A 211 13.00 6.88 -12.96
CA PHE A 211 14.10 6.38 -12.12
C PHE A 211 14.73 5.10 -12.69
N GLY A 212 14.24 4.60 -13.81
CA GLY A 212 14.68 3.34 -14.41
C GLY A 212 14.22 2.08 -13.66
N ILE A 213 13.32 2.24 -12.70
CA ILE A 213 12.80 1.12 -11.90
C ILE A 213 11.96 0.20 -12.78
N ASP A 214 11.12 0.77 -13.62
CA ASP A 214 10.27 0.01 -14.53
C ASP A 214 11.11 -0.88 -15.47
N ARG A 215 12.17 -0.31 -16.08
CA ARG A 215 13.13 -1.06 -16.93
C ARG A 215 13.84 -2.17 -16.16
N THR A 216 14.24 -1.92 -14.92
CA THR A 216 14.83 -2.96 -14.06
C THR A 216 13.84 -4.07 -13.79
N CYS A 217 12.57 -3.75 -13.55
CA CYS A 217 11.51 -4.72 -13.31
C CYS A 217 11.26 -5.62 -14.53
N GLU A 218 11.53 -5.18 -15.77
CA GLU A 218 11.34 -6.00 -16.97
C GLU A 218 12.16 -7.29 -16.91
N THR A 219 13.40 -7.21 -16.48
CA THR A 219 14.31 -8.36 -16.38
C THR A 219 14.37 -9.00 -14.98
N CYS A 220 13.99 -8.26 -13.95
CA CYS A 220 13.97 -8.75 -12.59
C CYS A 220 12.80 -9.71 -12.35
N THR A 221 13.09 -10.90 -11.84
CA THR A 221 12.09 -11.94 -11.55
C THR A 221 11.98 -12.27 -10.06
N VAL A 222 12.63 -11.50 -9.18
CA VAL A 222 12.74 -11.84 -7.76
C VAL A 222 11.36 -11.93 -7.11
N CYS A 223 10.55 -10.88 -7.19
CA CYS A 223 9.21 -10.90 -6.58
C CYS A 223 8.28 -11.96 -7.18
N THR A 224 8.40 -12.24 -8.48
CA THR A 224 7.63 -13.30 -9.15
C THR A 224 7.98 -14.68 -8.61
N ARG A 225 9.30 -14.96 -8.47
CA ARG A 225 9.80 -16.26 -7.97
C ARG A 225 9.42 -16.55 -6.53
N PHE A 226 9.31 -15.50 -5.71
CA PHE A 226 9.04 -15.63 -4.28
C PHE A 226 7.59 -15.42 -3.90
N CYS A 227 6.72 -15.12 -4.86
CA CYS A 227 5.30 -15.02 -4.61
C CYS A 227 4.72 -16.42 -4.29
N PRO A 228 4.22 -16.66 -3.07
CA PRO A 228 3.69 -17.98 -2.71
C PRO A 228 2.43 -18.32 -3.50
N GLY A 229 1.68 -17.33 -3.95
CA GLY A 229 0.47 -17.49 -4.74
C GLY A 229 0.68 -17.40 -6.25
N GLU A 230 1.93 -17.27 -6.74
CA GLU A 230 2.24 -17.05 -8.17
C GLU A 230 1.45 -15.89 -8.80
N ALA A 231 1.01 -14.96 -7.97
CA ALA A 231 0.09 -13.89 -8.34
C ALA A 231 0.73 -12.77 -9.18
N ILE A 232 2.06 -12.68 -9.20
CA ILE A 232 2.79 -11.61 -9.87
C ILE A 232 3.11 -12.05 -11.31
N GLN A 233 2.44 -11.43 -12.26
CA GLN A 233 2.58 -11.74 -13.66
C GLN A 233 3.95 -11.33 -14.19
N PRO A 234 4.58 -12.14 -15.09
CA PRO A 234 5.90 -11.86 -15.64
C PRO A 234 5.90 -10.65 -16.57
N GLU A 235 4.77 -10.35 -17.21
CA GLU A 235 4.60 -9.32 -18.23
C GLU A 235 3.58 -8.26 -17.81
N LYS A 236 3.71 -7.08 -18.42
CA LYS A 236 2.70 -6.01 -18.28
C LYS A 236 1.43 -6.39 -19.05
N GLN A 237 0.31 -5.93 -18.57
CA GLN A 237 -1.01 -6.13 -19.15
C GLN A 237 -1.80 -4.82 -19.19
N ASN A 238 -2.81 -4.74 -20.04
CA ASN A 238 -3.77 -3.64 -19.98
C ASN A 238 -4.72 -3.88 -18.82
N VAL A 239 -4.60 -3.05 -17.79
CA VAL A 239 -5.44 -3.10 -16.58
C VAL A 239 -6.15 -1.78 -16.41
N ASN A 240 -7.46 -1.77 -16.57
CA ASN A 240 -8.30 -0.57 -16.51
C ASN A 240 -7.80 0.56 -17.46
N GLY A 241 -7.47 0.21 -18.70
CA GLY A 241 -7.00 1.15 -19.70
C GLY A 241 -5.53 1.55 -19.62
N VAL A 242 -4.78 1.05 -18.63
CA VAL A 242 -3.37 1.33 -18.42
C VAL A 242 -2.51 0.09 -18.66
N TYR A 243 -1.51 0.17 -19.55
CA TYR A 243 -0.53 -0.90 -19.75
C TYR A 243 0.52 -0.87 -18.65
N ARG A 244 0.42 -1.81 -17.73
CA ARG A 244 1.21 -1.83 -16.49
C ARG A 244 1.43 -3.23 -15.94
N TRP A 245 2.31 -3.33 -14.95
CA TRP A 245 2.45 -4.53 -14.14
C TRP A 245 1.13 -4.87 -13.45
N HIS A 246 0.81 -6.15 -13.44
CA HIS A 246 -0.42 -6.69 -12.85
C HIS A 246 -0.11 -7.76 -11.82
N VAL A 247 -0.89 -7.72 -10.75
CA VAL A 247 -0.92 -8.78 -9.73
C VAL A 247 -2.29 -9.41 -9.77
N ASP A 248 -2.36 -10.71 -9.99
CA ASP A 248 -3.59 -11.46 -9.85
C ASP A 248 -4.02 -11.46 -8.38
N THR A 249 -5.04 -10.66 -8.10
CA THR A 249 -5.52 -10.50 -6.72
C THR A 249 -6.24 -11.74 -6.20
N ALA A 250 -6.83 -12.57 -7.07
CA ALA A 250 -7.48 -13.81 -6.67
C ALA A 250 -6.44 -14.84 -6.19
N ALA A 251 -5.33 -14.95 -6.91
CA ALA A 251 -4.20 -15.81 -6.51
C ALA A 251 -3.45 -15.28 -5.28
N CYS A 252 -3.35 -13.94 -5.12
CA CYS A 252 -2.68 -13.29 -3.98
C CYS A 252 -3.48 -13.42 -2.68
N GLU A 253 -4.81 -13.27 -2.75
CA GLU A 253 -5.66 -13.09 -1.56
C GLU A 253 -5.58 -14.19 -0.53
N PRO A 254 -5.55 -15.49 -0.87
CA PRO A 254 -5.45 -16.56 0.13
C PRO A 254 -4.22 -16.41 1.03
N TYR A 255 -3.08 -16.08 0.44
CA TYR A 255 -1.84 -15.87 1.18
C TYR A 255 -1.84 -14.54 1.92
N PHE A 256 -2.39 -13.48 1.31
CA PHE A 256 -2.52 -12.19 1.97
C PHE A 256 -3.34 -12.29 3.25
N LEU A 257 -4.43 -13.02 3.21
CA LEU A 257 -5.32 -13.19 4.36
C LEU A 257 -4.72 -14.14 5.42
N SER A 258 -4.10 -15.23 5.00
CA SER A 258 -3.55 -16.26 5.92
C SER A 258 -2.25 -15.83 6.60
N LEU A 259 -1.50 -14.91 6.01
CA LEU A 259 -0.18 -14.46 6.48
C LEU A 259 -0.21 -13.02 7.03
N HIS A 260 -1.31 -12.59 7.61
CA HIS A 260 -1.47 -11.25 8.19
C HIS A 260 -1.02 -10.12 7.23
N GLY A 261 -1.53 -10.16 6.00
CA GLY A 261 -1.11 -9.23 4.95
C GLY A 261 0.25 -9.61 4.38
N CYS A 262 0.32 -10.76 3.70
CA CYS A 262 1.53 -11.23 3.01
C CYS A 262 2.23 -10.08 2.28
N LYS A 263 3.52 -9.90 2.53
CA LYS A 263 4.36 -8.82 2.01
C LYS A 263 5.65 -9.36 1.39
N VAL A 264 5.71 -10.67 1.09
CA VAL A 264 6.93 -11.33 0.60
C VAL A 264 7.50 -10.61 -0.60
N CYS A 265 6.67 -10.27 -1.59
CA CYS A 265 7.10 -9.55 -2.78
C CYS A 265 7.74 -8.18 -2.48
N LEU A 266 7.27 -7.49 -1.45
CA LEU A 266 7.86 -6.21 -1.02
C LEU A 266 9.18 -6.46 -0.27
N MET A 267 9.24 -7.47 0.59
CA MET A 267 10.43 -7.79 1.40
C MET A 267 11.62 -8.23 0.56
N VAL A 268 11.35 -9.02 -0.49
CA VAL A 268 12.41 -9.55 -1.37
C VAL A 268 12.87 -8.56 -2.44
N CYS A 269 12.22 -7.41 -2.58
CA CYS A 269 12.54 -6.44 -3.61
C CYS A 269 13.96 -5.92 -3.43
N PRO A 270 14.84 -6.02 -4.46
CA PRO A 270 16.24 -5.57 -4.39
C PRO A 270 16.38 -4.09 -4.04
N TYR A 271 15.38 -3.27 -4.37
CA TYR A 271 15.38 -1.84 -4.06
C TYR A 271 15.35 -1.53 -2.55
N ASN A 272 15.01 -2.48 -1.71
CA ASN A 272 15.15 -2.30 -0.26
C ASN A 272 16.62 -2.38 0.23
N GLY A 273 17.57 -2.76 -0.63
CA GLY A 273 18.97 -2.82 -0.31
C GLY A 273 19.39 -3.84 0.75
N ARG A 274 18.43 -4.55 1.35
CA ARG A 274 18.63 -5.41 2.51
C ARG A 274 18.11 -6.84 2.32
N SER A 275 17.22 -7.03 1.36
CA SER A 275 16.23 -8.08 1.40
C SER A 275 16.74 -9.46 1.00
N VAL A 276 17.41 -9.57 -0.12
CA VAL A 276 17.65 -10.89 -0.74
C VAL A 276 18.92 -11.56 -0.19
N PHE A 277 19.66 -10.87 0.67
CA PHE A 277 21.04 -11.22 0.97
C PHE A 277 21.32 -11.54 2.44
N LYS A 278 20.31 -11.43 3.32
CA LYS A 278 20.46 -12.00 4.67
C LYS A 278 20.51 -13.52 4.57
N GLU A 279 21.54 -14.11 5.16
CA GLU A 279 21.66 -15.55 5.32
C GLU A 279 20.40 -16.10 6.03
N GLY A 280 19.91 -17.24 5.62
CA GLY A 280 18.64 -17.78 6.12
C GLY A 280 17.44 -17.37 5.24
N PHE A 281 17.23 -16.10 4.93
CA PHE A 281 16.15 -15.66 4.04
C PHE A 281 16.40 -16.14 2.59
N LYS A 282 17.66 -16.13 2.12
CA LYS A 282 18.04 -16.63 0.80
C LYS A 282 17.75 -18.12 0.63
N THR A 283 18.00 -18.91 1.66
CA THR A 283 17.73 -20.36 1.66
C THR A 283 16.24 -20.61 1.63
N LEU A 284 15.49 -19.97 2.51
CA LEU A 284 14.04 -20.05 2.56
C LEU A 284 13.40 -19.64 1.25
N ALA A 285 13.82 -18.51 0.72
CA ALA A 285 13.30 -17.98 -0.53
C ALA A 285 13.54 -18.94 -1.71
N LYS A 286 14.68 -19.66 -1.72
CA LYS A 286 14.95 -20.72 -2.68
C LYS A 286 14.06 -21.95 -2.45
N ASP A 287 13.86 -22.34 -1.23
CA ASP A 287 13.03 -23.49 -0.89
C ASP A 287 11.56 -23.24 -1.21
N MET A 288 11.06 -22.05 -0.94
CA MET A 288 9.73 -21.63 -1.34
C MET A 288 9.53 -21.60 -2.85
N ALA A 289 10.51 -21.05 -3.59
CA ALA A 289 10.45 -21.03 -5.06
C ALA A 289 10.49 -22.46 -5.64
N ARG A 290 11.08 -23.41 -4.93
CA ARG A 290 11.19 -24.82 -5.33
C ARG A 290 9.96 -25.63 -4.93
N THR A 291 9.48 -25.48 -3.71
CA THR A 291 8.40 -26.30 -3.15
C THR A 291 7.02 -25.67 -3.37
N LYS A 292 7.00 -24.34 -3.65
CA LYS A 292 5.77 -23.54 -3.74
C LYS A 292 4.89 -23.66 -2.48
N GLU A 293 5.45 -24.10 -1.39
CA GLU A 293 4.75 -24.27 -0.12
C GLU A 293 4.90 -23.02 0.75
N ALA A 294 3.78 -22.48 1.17
CA ALA A 294 3.74 -21.39 2.14
C ALA A 294 4.29 -21.82 3.53
N GLN A 295 4.42 -23.12 3.77
CA GLN A 295 4.82 -23.70 5.04
C GLN A 295 6.21 -23.25 5.50
N GLY A 296 7.21 -23.28 4.62
CA GLY A 296 8.57 -22.84 4.98
C GLY A 296 8.66 -21.35 5.32
N LEU A 297 7.81 -20.50 4.73
CA LEU A 297 7.69 -19.09 5.13
C LEU A 297 7.15 -18.95 6.55
N VAL A 298 6.14 -19.74 6.84
CA VAL A 298 5.49 -19.70 8.14
C VAL A 298 6.45 -20.16 9.23
N GLU A 299 7.18 -21.24 9.00
CA GLU A 299 8.16 -21.78 9.97
C GLU A 299 9.27 -20.74 10.25
N LEU A 300 9.85 -20.12 9.23
CA LEU A 300 10.89 -19.11 9.44
C LEU A 300 10.36 -17.86 10.14
N PHE A 301 9.12 -17.47 9.89
CA PHE A 301 8.56 -16.24 10.45
C PHE A 301 7.86 -16.47 11.79
N ALA A 302 7.42 -17.69 12.07
CA ALA A 302 6.95 -18.09 13.40
C ALA A 302 8.04 -18.00 14.46
N GLU A 303 9.30 -18.32 14.12
CA GLU A 303 10.45 -18.10 15.01
C GLU A 303 10.65 -16.63 15.42
N ARG A 304 10.11 -15.68 14.63
CA ARG A 304 10.21 -14.24 14.88
C ARG A 304 8.93 -13.63 15.49
N ASP A 305 7.87 -14.40 15.56
CA ASP A 305 6.60 -14.00 16.13
C ASP A 305 6.13 -15.01 17.17
N PRO A 306 6.73 -14.98 18.38
CA PRO A 306 6.46 -15.95 19.44
C PRO A 306 5.03 -15.85 20.01
N GLU A 307 4.27 -14.78 19.70
CA GLU A 307 2.86 -14.65 20.13
C GLU A 307 1.88 -15.29 19.14
N GLY A 308 2.35 -15.66 17.93
CA GLY A 308 1.57 -16.40 16.95
C GLY A 308 1.56 -17.89 17.25
N SER A 309 0.42 -18.58 17.25
CA SER A 309 0.43 -20.03 17.35
C SER A 309 0.76 -20.63 15.97
N GLU A 310 1.99 -21.12 15.83
CA GLU A 310 2.53 -21.76 14.64
C GLU A 310 1.60 -22.82 14.03
N ASN A 311 1.04 -23.67 14.90
CA ASN A 311 0.15 -24.75 14.48
C ASN A 311 -1.17 -24.27 13.84
N GLU A 312 -1.74 -23.18 14.33
CA GLU A 312 -2.98 -22.61 13.77
C GLU A 312 -2.75 -21.95 12.40
N LEU A 313 -1.57 -21.31 12.22
CA LEU A 313 -1.19 -20.70 10.95
C LEU A 313 -0.98 -21.75 9.86
N LEU A 314 -0.19 -22.79 10.15
CA LEU A 314 0.04 -23.90 9.27
C LEU A 314 -1.25 -24.63 8.89
N GLN A 315 -2.11 -24.88 9.85
CA GLN A 315 -3.40 -25.53 9.62
C GLN A 315 -4.29 -24.67 8.70
N SER A 316 -4.38 -23.37 8.95
CA SER A 316 -5.17 -22.45 8.14
C SER A 316 -4.68 -22.39 6.67
N ILE A 317 -3.36 -22.41 6.46
CA ILE A 317 -2.78 -22.44 5.10
C ILE A 317 -3.10 -23.75 4.39
N ARG A 318 -2.98 -24.89 5.08
CA ARG A 318 -3.33 -26.22 4.55
C ARG A 318 -4.82 -26.30 4.18
N ASP A 319 -5.68 -25.82 5.05
CA ASP A 319 -7.13 -25.82 4.83
C ASP A 319 -7.51 -24.95 3.63
N ARG A 320 -6.84 -23.80 3.47
CA ARG A 320 -7.06 -22.90 2.34
C ARG A 320 -6.59 -23.50 1.02
N LYS A 321 -5.39 -24.12 1.00
CA LYS A 321 -4.89 -24.83 -0.16
C LYS A 321 -5.84 -25.94 -0.58
N ALA A 322 -6.31 -26.76 0.39
CA ALA A 322 -7.27 -27.82 0.12
C ALA A 322 -8.61 -27.32 -0.43
N GLN A 323 -9.04 -26.12 -0.04
CA GLN A 323 -10.24 -25.50 -0.60
C GLN A 323 -10.02 -25.01 -2.04
N LEU A 324 -8.88 -24.40 -2.34
CA LEU A 324 -8.51 -23.96 -3.70
C LEU A 324 -8.42 -25.17 -4.64
N ASP A 325 -7.72 -26.23 -4.23
CA ASP A 325 -7.62 -27.47 -5.01
C ASP A 325 -9.01 -28.11 -5.29
N LYS A 326 -9.97 -27.96 -4.38
CA LYS A 326 -11.36 -28.41 -4.60
C LYS A 326 -12.15 -27.54 -5.55
N LEU A 327 -11.86 -26.23 -5.58
CA LEU A 327 -12.53 -25.31 -6.51
C LEU A 327 -12.00 -25.48 -7.93
N GLU A 328 -10.69 -25.67 -8.10
CA GLU A 328 -10.07 -25.96 -9.38
C GLU A 328 -10.60 -27.26 -9.98
N ARG A 329 -10.71 -28.35 -9.18
CA ARG A 329 -11.29 -29.64 -9.64
C ARG A 329 -12.78 -29.60 -9.95
N LYS A 330 -13.50 -28.56 -9.58
CA LYS A 330 -14.91 -28.36 -9.93
C LYS A 330 -15.10 -27.46 -11.15
N ALA A 331 -14.03 -26.78 -11.58
CA ALA A 331 -14.02 -25.91 -12.75
C ALA A 331 -13.59 -26.68 -14.04
N ASP A 332 -12.94 -27.84 -13.87
CA ASP A 332 -12.69 -28.84 -14.91
C ASP A 332 -13.88 -29.87 -15.01
#